data_1cd55b219b41cadac27423127bb1e213
#
_entry.id   1cd55b219b41cadac27423127bb1e213
#
_cell.length_a   1.000
_cell.length_b   1.000
_cell.length_c   1.000
_cell.angle_alpha   90.00
_cell.angle_beta   90.00
_cell.angle_gamma   90.00
#
_symmetry.space_group_name_H-M   'P 1'
#
loop_
_entity.id
_entity.type
_entity.pdbx_description
1 polymer ?
#
loop_
_entity_poly.entity_id
_entity_poly.type
_entity_poly.pdbx_seq_one_letter_code
_entity_poly.pdbx_strand_id
1 'polypeptide(L)'
;LADKSGLKDKENEAAKQKMIEALKSGTTAATFQQLEKVLNNPKESGIDVDAPVYVFTSPSFPYASLVTKILDIDKLRTSLDVMVKEQICQPVEETDGYSYAVVANQNIFAFNETTAMLVQVNRKSQMENAQKAIGELMKQTPEKSIAGNAGFQKMQKQKGDVNFLASLAALPQAYARQLNIGLTSIKVDPKDIMALGNLNFEKGKIALQFEYYTENEEAKAMLKKQEKATTKLNTTFLKYFPVSTIAFMNIGANGEELYNLLQENEEFRNTVSISKAEEVKALFASFNGDISVGLINITMGKDPAFVAYADVKNGNALKALYDNKKALNLKRGEDIVLLSDNEYVYKSRAMNIFFGFKDNQMYATNDELLYKNIGKAADKSIKDTSYASDMKGKNFFFVINMDAI
;
A
#
# COMPACT_ATOMS: atom_id res chain seq x y z
N LEU A 1 -0.38 3.70 -18.94
CA LEU A 1 -1.29 3.08 -17.96
C LEU A 1 -2.45 2.37 -18.65
N ALA A 2 -3.15 3.01 -19.59
CA ALA A 2 -4.27 2.41 -20.32
C ALA A 2 -3.90 1.13 -21.05
N ASP A 3 -2.74 1.09 -21.74
CA ASP A 3 -2.24 -0.09 -22.44
C ASP A 3 -1.96 -1.26 -21.51
N LYS A 4 -1.46 -0.97 -20.29
CA LYS A 4 -1.15 -1.99 -19.27
C LYS A 4 -2.38 -2.48 -18.53
N SER A 5 -3.41 -1.65 -18.35
CA SER A 5 -4.65 -2.02 -17.66
C SER A 5 -5.54 -2.97 -18.46
N GLY A 6 -5.26 -3.17 -19.75
CA GLY A 6 -6.08 -3.98 -20.65
C GLY A 6 -7.41 -3.32 -21.03
N LEU A 7 -7.60 -2.04 -20.69
CA LEU A 7 -8.69 -1.22 -21.23
C LEU A 7 -8.45 -1.10 -22.73
N LYS A 8 -9.33 -1.70 -23.49
CA LYS A 8 -9.17 -1.83 -24.94
C LYS A 8 -9.19 -0.46 -25.60
N ASP A 9 -8.31 -0.26 -26.59
CA ASP A 9 -8.25 0.93 -27.43
C ASP A 9 -9.61 1.44 -27.90
N LYS A 10 -10.56 0.53 -28.14
CA LYS A 10 -11.93 0.88 -28.56
C LYS A 10 -12.74 1.67 -27.53
N GLU A 11 -12.59 1.41 -26.23
CA GLU A 11 -13.31 2.17 -25.20
C GLU A 11 -12.70 3.54 -24.99
N ASN A 12 -11.37 3.65 -25.09
CA ASN A 12 -10.66 4.93 -25.05
C ASN A 12 -10.97 5.77 -26.29
N GLU A 13 -11.01 5.17 -27.47
CA GLU A 13 -11.39 5.88 -28.70
C GLU A 13 -12.86 6.33 -28.67
N ALA A 14 -13.78 5.52 -28.17
CA ALA A 14 -15.18 5.91 -28.01
C ALA A 14 -15.35 7.06 -27.00
N ALA A 15 -14.62 7.03 -25.88
CA ALA A 15 -14.61 8.13 -24.91
C ALA A 15 -14.02 9.41 -25.50
N LYS A 16 -12.92 9.29 -26.25
CA LYS A 16 -12.29 10.41 -26.97
C LYS A 16 -13.23 11.03 -27.98
N GLN A 17 -13.93 10.21 -28.76
CA GLN A 17 -14.91 10.70 -29.76
C GLN A 17 -16.07 11.45 -29.10
N LYS A 18 -16.62 10.93 -28.01
CA LYS A 18 -17.67 11.61 -27.22
C LYS A 18 -17.17 12.96 -26.68
N MET A 19 -15.91 13.01 -26.21
CA MET A 19 -15.31 14.26 -25.74
C MET A 19 -15.15 15.27 -26.88
N ILE A 20 -14.70 14.83 -28.06
CA ILE A 20 -14.58 15.67 -29.25
C ILE A 20 -15.93 16.23 -29.64
N GLU A 21 -16.99 15.42 -29.70
CA GLU A 21 -18.35 15.86 -30.01
C GLU A 21 -18.89 16.87 -28.99
N ALA A 22 -18.68 16.63 -27.71
CA ALA A 22 -19.08 17.56 -26.65
C ALA A 22 -18.34 18.90 -26.76
N LEU A 23 -17.04 18.89 -27.02
CA LEU A 23 -16.25 20.10 -27.20
C LEU A 23 -16.70 20.87 -28.46
N LYS A 24 -16.97 20.17 -29.57
CA LYS A 24 -17.43 20.78 -30.81
C LYS A 24 -18.76 21.50 -30.67
N SER A 25 -19.65 20.97 -29.84
CA SER A 25 -20.97 21.58 -29.57
C SER A 25 -20.93 22.69 -28.52
N GLY A 26 -19.93 22.68 -27.62
CA GLY A 26 -19.84 23.59 -26.47
C GLY A 26 -18.86 24.77 -26.65
N THR A 27 -18.06 24.82 -27.72
CA THR A 27 -17.01 25.82 -27.90
C THR A 27 -17.08 26.53 -29.25
N THR A 28 -16.34 27.62 -29.38
CA THR A 28 -16.19 28.29 -30.70
C THR A 28 -15.36 27.44 -31.67
N ALA A 29 -15.50 27.62 -32.98
CA ALA A 29 -14.74 26.88 -33.99
C ALA A 29 -13.21 27.01 -33.81
N ALA A 30 -12.71 28.20 -33.45
CA ALA A 30 -11.30 28.45 -33.22
C ALA A 30 -10.79 27.73 -31.97
N THR A 31 -11.56 27.77 -30.86
CA THR A 31 -11.28 27.05 -29.64
C THR A 31 -11.29 25.54 -29.85
N PHE A 32 -12.30 25.03 -30.58
CA PHE A 32 -12.39 23.62 -30.91
C PHE A 32 -11.15 23.13 -31.66
N GLN A 33 -10.71 23.86 -32.69
CA GLN A 33 -9.49 23.48 -33.43
C GLN A 33 -8.25 23.36 -32.54
N GLN A 34 -8.07 24.26 -31.58
CA GLN A 34 -6.93 24.19 -30.65
C GLN A 34 -7.06 23.00 -29.67
N LEU A 35 -8.23 22.79 -29.12
CA LEU A 35 -8.49 21.65 -28.22
C LEU A 35 -8.36 20.31 -28.95
N GLU A 36 -8.81 20.22 -30.17
CA GLU A 36 -8.66 19.04 -31.03
C GLU A 36 -7.18 18.71 -31.29
N LYS A 37 -6.33 19.73 -31.55
CA LYS A 37 -4.88 19.53 -31.66
C LYS A 37 -4.29 18.93 -30.40
N VAL A 38 -4.63 19.48 -29.23
CA VAL A 38 -4.16 18.97 -27.93
C VAL A 38 -4.67 17.54 -27.67
N LEU A 39 -5.92 17.24 -28.00
CA LEU A 39 -6.48 15.89 -27.84
C LEU A 39 -5.80 14.86 -28.76
N ASN A 40 -5.43 15.25 -29.95
CA ASN A 40 -4.74 14.39 -30.92
C ASN A 40 -3.24 14.27 -30.64
N ASN A 41 -2.62 15.31 -30.12
CA ASN A 41 -1.23 15.37 -29.71
C ASN A 41 -1.11 16.17 -28.41
N PRO A 42 -1.08 15.54 -27.22
CA PRO A 42 -1.02 16.24 -25.96
C PRO A 42 0.17 17.21 -25.79
N LYS A 43 1.26 17.01 -26.54
CA LYS A 43 2.42 17.95 -26.57
C LYS A 43 2.07 19.33 -27.12
N GLU A 44 0.96 19.46 -27.87
CA GLU A 44 0.44 20.74 -28.33
C GLU A 44 -0.13 21.63 -27.22
N SER A 45 -0.30 21.06 -26.01
CA SER A 45 -0.61 21.82 -24.78
C SER A 45 0.57 22.66 -24.28
N GLY A 46 1.77 22.38 -24.73
CA GLY A 46 3.02 22.96 -24.20
C GLY A 46 3.58 22.23 -22.99
N ILE A 47 2.90 21.22 -22.47
CA ILE A 47 3.37 20.38 -21.36
C ILE A 47 4.22 19.22 -21.91
N ASP A 48 5.31 18.89 -21.22
CA ASP A 48 6.10 17.71 -21.50
C ASP A 48 5.42 16.46 -20.94
N VAL A 49 4.58 15.83 -21.75
CA VAL A 49 3.81 14.65 -21.37
C VAL A 49 4.66 13.36 -21.22
N ASP A 50 5.92 13.40 -21.67
CA ASP A 50 6.86 12.30 -21.50
C ASP A 50 7.69 12.45 -20.20
N ALA A 51 7.65 13.65 -19.59
CA ALA A 51 8.32 13.90 -18.31
C ALA A 51 7.53 13.32 -17.14
N PRO A 52 8.20 12.98 -16.04
CA PRO A 52 7.54 12.59 -14.80
C PRO A 52 6.60 13.68 -14.28
N VAL A 53 5.42 13.27 -13.83
CA VAL A 53 4.48 14.13 -13.10
C VAL A 53 4.63 13.81 -11.60
N TYR A 54 4.87 14.84 -10.80
CA TYR A 54 4.96 14.71 -9.36
C TYR A 54 3.69 15.23 -8.69
N VAL A 55 3.10 14.41 -7.83
CA VAL A 55 1.99 14.81 -6.96
C VAL A 55 2.52 14.84 -5.53
N PHE A 56 2.31 15.97 -4.84
CA PHE A 56 2.83 16.11 -3.49
C PHE A 56 1.97 16.98 -2.59
N THR A 57 2.17 16.82 -1.29
CA THR A 57 1.78 17.72 -0.22
C THR A 57 2.82 17.61 0.90
N SER A 58 2.97 18.64 1.73
CA SER A 58 3.86 18.60 2.89
C SER A 58 3.31 19.44 4.03
N PRO A 59 3.80 19.28 5.27
CA PRO A 59 3.41 20.16 6.37
C PRO A 59 3.67 21.64 6.13
N SER A 60 4.76 21.98 5.41
CA SER A 60 5.11 23.37 5.05
C SER A 60 4.34 23.86 3.81
N PHE A 61 3.77 22.95 3.02
CA PHE A 61 2.96 23.26 1.84
C PHE A 61 1.73 22.36 1.82
N PRO A 62 0.69 22.65 2.62
CA PRO A 62 -0.45 21.76 2.89
C PRO A 62 -1.50 21.77 1.77
N TYR A 63 -1.07 21.97 0.54
CA TYR A 63 -1.91 21.97 -0.66
C TYR A 63 -1.61 20.74 -1.51
N ALA A 64 -2.64 20.04 -1.95
CA ALA A 64 -2.47 18.98 -2.94
C ALA A 64 -2.00 19.61 -4.25
N SER A 65 -0.86 19.18 -4.74
CA SER A 65 -0.19 19.82 -5.87
C SER A 65 0.35 18.82 -6.86
N LEU A 66 0.28 19.21 -8.12
CA LEU A 66 0.85 18.49 -9.25
C LEU A 66 1.91 19.37 -9.91
N VAL A 67 3.09 18.81 -10.17
CA VAL A 67 4.20 19.49 -10.86
C VAL A 67 4.66 18.67 -12.05
N THR A 68 4.92 19.35 -13.15
CA THR A 68 5.46 18.75 -14.37
C THR A 68 6.35 19.74 -15.12
N LYS A 69 7.03 19.26 -16.17
CA LYS A 69 7.86 20.10 -17.04
C LYS A 69 7.04 20.75 -18.13
N ILE A 70 7.47 21.94 -18.54
CA ILE A 70 7.02 22.62 -19.74
C ILE A 70 7.95 22.21 -20.89
N LEU A 71 7.36 21.84 -22.01
CA LEU A 71 8.05 21.54 -23.26
C LEU A 71 8.18 22.79 -24.14
N ASP A 72 7.11 23.59 -24.14
CA ASP A 72 6.99 24.78 -25.02
C ASP A 72 6.09 25.81 -24.32
N ILE A 73 6.68 26.91 -23.87
CA ILE A 73 5.98 27.96 -23.13
C ILE A 73 4.98 28.72 -23.96
N ASP A 74 5.25 28.91 -25.26
CA ASP A 74 4.36 29.66 -26.16
C ASP A 74 3.10 28.85 -26.49
N LYS A 75 3.24 27.52 -26.64
CA LYS A 75 2.09 26.62 -26.77
C LYS A 75 1.27 26.57 -25.46
N LEU A 76 1.93 26.57 -24.30
CA LEU A 76 1.24 26.61 -23.03
C LEU A 76 0.44 27.91 -22.89
N ARG A 77 1.03 29.06 -23.16
CA ARG A 77 0.31 30.36 -23.14
C ARG A 77 -0.86 30.35 -24.09
N THR A 78 -0.69 29.85 -25.33
CA THR A 78 -1.77 29.70 -26.31
C THR A 78 -2.92 28.83 -25.78
N SER A 79 -2.59 27.73 -25.11
CA SER A 79 -3.59 26.85 -24.50
C SER A 79 -4.34 27.53 -23.34
N LEU A 80 -3.64 28.30 -22.50
CA LEU A 80 -4.25 29.09 -21.44
C LEU A 80 -5.16 30.21 -21.99
N ASP A 81 -4.77 30.90 -23.08
CA ASP A 81 -5.62 31.90 -23.73
C ASP A 81 -6.95 31.32 -24.21
N VAL A 82 -6.94 30.07 -24.70
CA VAL A 82 -8.15 29.34 -25.04
C VAL A 82 -9.01 29.10 -23.82
N MET A 83 -8.41 28.65 -22.71
CA MET A 83 -9.12 28.41 -21.44
C MET A 83 -9.71 29.70 -20.85
N VAL A 84 -9.03 30.82 -21.01
CA VAL A 84 -9.53 32.14 -20.59
C VAL A 84 -10.75 32.54 -21.44
N LYS A 85 -10.70 32.38 -22.76
CA LYS A 85 -11.81 32.67 -23.68
C LYS A 85 -13.06 31.84 -23.35
N GLU A 86 -12.86 30.59 -22.96
CA GLU A 86 -13.94 29.68 -22.56
C GLU A 86 -14.33 29.84 -21.07
N GLN A 87 -13.80 30.83 -20.37
CA GLN A 87 -14.07 31.12 -18.94
C GLN A 87 -13.76 29.95 -18.00
N ILE A 88 -12.87 29.03 -18.40
CA ILE A 88 -12.39 27.90 -17.58
C ILE A 88 -11.38 28.41 -16.55
N CYS A 89 -10.57 29.41 -16.93
CA CYS A 89 -9.64 30.09 -16.03
C CYS A 89 -9.73 31.61 -16.15
N GLN A 90 -9.25 32.29 -15.12
CA GLN A 90 -9.07 33.75 -15.15
C GLN A 90 -7.86 34.11 -16.01
N PRO A 91 -7.77 35.38 -16.48
CA PRO A 91 -6.57 35.84 -17.19
C PRO A 91 -5.28 35.52 -16.41
N VAL A 92 -4.23 35.27 -17.18
CA VAL A 92 -2.90 35.01 -16.58
C VAL A 92 -2.37 36.29 -15.96
N GLU A 93 -1.96 36.20 -14.70
CA GLU A 93 -1.27 37.25 -13.97
C GLU A 93 0.22 36.93 -13.86
N GLU A 94 1.05 37.96 -13.98
CA GLU A 94 2.50 37.84 -13.87
C GLU A 94 2.97 38.35 -12.49
N THR A 95 3.87 37.63 -11.89
CA THR A 95 4.50 37.99 -10.64
C THR A 95 6.04 37.92 -10.77
N ASP A 96 6.74 38.24 -9.68
CA ASP A 96 8.18 38.11 -9.64
C ASP A 96 8.61 36.63 -9.68
N GLY A 97 9.06 36.18 -10.86
CA GLY A 97 9.64 34.86 -11.10
C GLY A 97 8.67 33.77 -11.57
N TYR A 98 7.36 34.05 -11.68
CA TYR A 98 6.40 33.10 -12.25
C TYR A 98 5.11 33.79 -12.70
N SER A 99 4.33 33.10 -13.55
CA SER A 99 2.99 33.52 -13.95
C SER A 99 1.96 32.54 -13.36
N TYR A 100 0.73 33.00 -13.15
CA TYR A 100 -0.35 32.11 -12.70
C TYR A 100 -1.71 32.48 -13.28
N ALA A 101 -2.62 31.49 -13.30
CA ALA A 101 -4.04 31.66 -13.58
C ALA A 101 -4.88 30.93 -12.54
N VAL A 102 -6.02 31.49 -12.15
CA VAL A 102 -6.97 30.80 -11.27
C VAL A 102 -7.92 29.96 -12.13
N VAL A 103 -7.93 28.66 -11.91
CA VAL A 103 -8.71 27.67 -12.65
C VAL A 103 -9.90 27.21 -11.81
N ALA A 104 -11.10 27.22 -12.41
CA ALA A 104 -12.34 26.78 -11.77
C ALA A 104 -12.57 27.42 -10.37
N ASN A 105 -12.16 28.66 -10.18
CA ASN A 105 -12.29 29.48 -8.97
C ASN A 105 -11.64 28.94 -7.68
N GLN A 106 -10.92 27.83 -7.73
CA GLN A 106 -10.32 27.24 -6.54
C GLN A 106 -9.00 26.51 -6.76
N ASN A 107 -8.45 26.53 -7.97
CA ASN A 107 -7.14 25.98 -8.26
C ASN A 107 -6.24 27.07 -8.81
N ILE A 108 -4.95 27.03 -8.48
CA ILE A 108 -3.94 27.92 -9.04
C ILE A 108 -3.10 27.10 -10.01
N PHE A 109 -3.08 27.49 -11.28
CA PHE A 109 -2.13 27.00 -12.24
C PHE A 109 -0.99 28.00 -12.34
N ALA A 110 0.16 27.64 -11.80
CA ALA A 110 1.35 28.48 -11.75
C ALA A 110 2.43 27.92 -12.67
N PHE A 111 3.19 28.77 -13.34
CA PHE A 111 4.23 28.31 -14.26
C PHE A 111 5.36 29.36 -14.44
N ASN A 112 6.53 28.87 -14.81
CA ASN A 112 7.66 29.64 -15.33
C ASN A 112 8.08 29.05 -16.68
N GLU A 113 9.27 29.34 -17.17
CA GLU A 113 9.72 28.84 -18.47
C GLU A 113 9.88 27.32 -18.56
N THR A 114 10.10 26.63 -17.44
CA THR A 114 10.47 25.22 -17.41
C THR A 114 9.51 24.32 -16.62
N THR A 115 8.72 24.91 -15.73
CA THR A 115 7.95 24.18 -14.73
C THR A 115 6.50 24.68 -14.69
N ALA A 116 5.56 23.76 -14.72
CA ALA A 116 4.14 24.02 -14.46
C ALA A 116 3.70 23.32 -13.17
N MET A 117 2.88 23.99 -12.38
CA MET A 117 2.32 23.51 -11.12
C MET A 117 0.82 23.77 -11.07
N LEU A 118 0.03 22.74 -10.74
CA LEU A 118 -1.40 22.88 -10.42
C LEU A 118 -1.57 22.67 -8.93
N VAL A 119 -2.13 23.66 -8.24
CA VAL A 119 -2.30 23.67 -6.79
C VAL A 119 -3.79 23.73 -6.45
N GLN A 120 -4.28 22.75 -5.70
CA GLN A 120 -5.66 22.75 -5.21
C GLN A 120 -5.79 23.58 -3.94
N VAL A 121 -6.65 24.58 -3.96
CA VAL A 121 -6.94 25.43 -2.81
C VAL A 121 -8.36 25.18 -2.31
N ASN A 122 -8.49 24.59 -1.13
CA ASN A 122 -9.80 24.12 -0.63
C ASN A 122 -10.75 25.25 -0.23
N ARG A 123 -10.23 26.46 0.08
CA ARG A 123 -11.01 27.62 0.53
C ARG A 123 -10.49 28.89 -0.12
N LYS A 124 -11.41 29.72 -0.62
CA LYS A 124 -11.06 31.00 -1.25
C LYS A 124 -10.22 31.90 -0.33
N SER A 125 -10.45 31.87 0.99
CA SER A 125 -9.65 32.60 1.97
C SER A 125 -8.18 32.17 2.09
N GLN A 126 -7.80 31.05 1.50
CA GLN A 126 -6.42 30.52 1.48
C GLN A 126 -5.66 30.88 0.18
N MET A 127 -6.31 31.54 -0.76
CA MET A 127 -5.75 31.82 -2.09
C MET A 127 -4.46 32.62 -2.00
N GLU A 128 -4.45 33.72 -1.25
CA GLU A 128 -3.29 34.58 -1.08
C GLU A 128 -2.12 33.84 -0.43
N ASN A 129 -2.40 33.04 0.61
CA ASN A 129 -1.39 32.22 1.26
C ASN A 129 -0.83 31.14 0.32
N ALA A 130 -1.68 30.55 -0.52
CA ALA A 130 -1.23 29.58 -1.50
C ALA A 130 -0.35 30.22 -2.58
N GLN A 131 -0.71 31.40 -3.09
CA GLN A 131 0.09 32.17 -4.05
C GLN A 131 1.47 32.50 -3.49
N LYS A 132 1.54 32.97 -2.23
CA LYS A 132 2.80 33.26 -1.55
C LYS A 132 3.67 32.00 -1.45
N ALA A 133 3.08 30.89 -1.00
CA ALA A 133 3.80 29.61 -0.84
C ALA A 133 4.28 29.07 -2.20
N ILE A 134 3.49 29.22 -3.27
CA ILE A 134 3.90 28.89 -4.65
C ILE A 134 5.10 29.73 -5.05
N GLY A 135 5.10 31.04 -4.80
CA GLY A 135 6.21 31.92 -5.10
C GLY A 135 7.51 31.50 -4.39
N GLU A 136 7.42 31.05 -3.13
CA GLU A 136 8.56 30.50 -2.40
C GLU A 136 9.09 29.21 -3.03
N LEU A 137 8.19 28.30 -3.48
CA LEU A 137 8.59 27.07 -4.17
C LEU A 137 9.21 27.33 -5.54
N MET A 138 8.65 28.22 -6.33
CA MET A 138 9.16 28.55 -7.67
C MET A 138 10.56 29.18 -7.64
N LYS A 139 10.93 29.79 -6.52
CA LYS A 139 12.26 30.39 -6.30
C LYS A 139 13.25 29.45 -5.63
N GLN A 140 12.84 28.20 -5.29
CA GLN A 140 13.75 27.25 -4.64
C GLN A 140 14.92 26.87 -5.54
N THR A 141 16.12 26.85 -4.95
CA THR A 141 17.28 26.26 -5.60
C THR A 141 17.28 24.72 -5.45
N PRO A 142 17.95 23.98 -6.35
CA PRO A 142 18.04 22.52 -6.25
C PRO A 142 18.48 22.01 -4.87
N GLU A 143 19.42 22.71 -4.22
CA GLU A 143 19.99 22.35 -2.90
C GLU A 143 18.97 22.48 -1.76
N LYS A 144 17.99 23.37 -1.92
CA LYS A 144 16.91 23.60 -0.94
C LYS A 144 15.64 22.85 -1.27
N SER A 145 15.62 22.14 -2.39
CA SER A 145 14.47 21.36 -2.85
C SER A 145 14.56 19.90 -2.41
N ILE A 146 13.47 19.16 -2.61
CA ILE A 146 13.42 17.70 -2.38
C ILE A 146 14.45 16.93 -3.23
N ALA A 147 14.97 17.53 -4.32
CA ALA A 147 15.97 16.90 -5.17
C ALA A 147 17.27 16.55 -4.41
N GLY A 148 17.60 17.31 -3.35
CA GLY A 148 18.71 17.00 -2.44
C GLY A 148 18.43 15.85 -1.45
N ASN A 149 17.19 15.40 -1.32
CA ASN A 149 16.83 14.34 -0.37
C ASN A 149 17.19 12.95 -0.92
N ALA A 150 17.97 12.16 -0.16
CA ALA A 150 18.43 10.85 -0.59
C ALA A 150 17.28 9.84 -0.81
N GLY A 151 16.22 9.89 0.00
CA GLY A 151 15.02 9.08 -0.20
C GLY A 151 14.32 9.40 -1.51
N PHE A 152 14.20 10.68 -1.86
CA PHE A 152 13.65 11.10 -3.14
C PHE A 152 14.51 10.64 -4.32
N GLN A 153 15.82 10.77 -4.24
CA GLN A 153 16.75 10.27 -5.27
C GLN A 153 16.66 8.75 -5.43
N LYS A 154 16.43 8.01 -4.33
CA LYS A 154 16.20 6.57 -4.35
C LYS A 154 14.85 6.24 -5.01
N MET A 155 13.80 7.02 -4.72
CA MET A 155 12.48 6.89 -5.37
C MET A 155 12.57 7.10 -6.88
N GLN A 156 13.30 8.11 -7.34
CA GLN A 156 13.47 8.39 -8.77
C GLN A 156 14.15 7.26 -9.56
N LYS A 157 14.94 6.41 -8.88
CA LYS A 157 15.60 5.25 -9.51
C LYS A 157 14.69 4.03 -9.63
N GLN A 158 13.53 4.04 -9.00
CA GLN A 158 12.56 2.95 -9.13
C GLN A 158 11.89 2.96 -10.50
N LYS A 159 11.53 1.77 -10.98
CA LYS A 159 10.93 1.57 -12.31
C LYS A 159 9.43 1.22 -12.22
N GLY A 160 8.72 1.84 -11.31
CA GLY A 160 7.26 1.67 -11.19
C GLY A 160 6.48 2.58 -12.13
N ASP A 161 5.24 2.25 -12.40
CA ASP A 161 4.30 3.14 -13.10
C ASP A 161 3.99 4.38 -12.25
N VAL A 162 3.88 4.20 -10.93
CA VAL A 162 3.82 5.26 -9.93
C VAL A 162 4.85 4.95 -8.85
N ASN A 163 5.81 5.84 -8.64
CA ASN A 163 6.76 5.74 -7.52
C ASN A 163 6.33 6.70 -6.41
N PHE A 164 6.48 6.31 -5.17
CA PHE A 164 6.10 7.14 -4.04
C PHE A 164 7.12 7.16 -2.91
N LEU A 165 7.15 8.27 -2.20
CA LEU A 165 7.86 8.47 -0.96
C LEU A 165 6.89 9.17 0.01
N ALA A 166 6.52 8.52 1.10
CA ALA A 166 5.54 9.03 2.03
C ALA A 166 6.04 8.90 3.48
N SER A 167 5.95 9.99 4.25
CA SER A 167 6.23 9.93 5.69
C SER A 167 5.16 9.12 6.41
N LEU A 168 5.55 8.27 7.36
CA LEU A 168 4.60 7.54 8.21
C LEU A 168 3.74 8.50 9.08
N ALA A 169 4.23 9.70 9.36
CA ALA A 169 3.45 10.73 10.06
C ALA A 169 2.24 11.23 9.24
N ALA A 170 2.23 11.03 7.92
CA ALA A 170 1.10 11.39 7.05
C ALA A 170 -0.06 10.38 7.11
N LEU A 171 0.16 9.20 7.71
CA LEU A 171 -0.89 8.19 7.87
C LEU A 171 -1.93 8.65 8.91
N PRO A 172 -3.24 8.53 8.61
CA PRO A 172 -4.27 8.76 9.61
C PRO A 172 -4.02 7.92 10.86
N GLN A 173 -4.21 8.51 12.05
CA GLN A 173 -3.92 7.84 13.34
C GLN A 173 -4.61 6.48 13.50
N ALA A 174 -5.80 6.31 12.91
CA ALA A 174 -6.51 5.02 12.93
C ALA A 174 -5.70 3.90 12.26
N TYR A 175 -5.03 4.18 11.15
CA TYR A 175 -4.15 3.22 10.46
C TYR A 175 -2.78 3.12 11.10
N ALA A 176 -2.24 4.23 11.60
CA ALA A 176 -0.98 4.24 12.32
C ALA A 176 -1.00 3.32 13.55
N ARG A 177 -2.13 3.26 14.29
CA ARG A 177 -2.31 2.33 15.41
C ARG A 177 -2.34 0.87 14.98
N GLN A 178 -2.91 0.55 13.83
CA GLN A 178 -2.97 -0.83 13.31
C GLN A 178 -1.61 -1.29 12.75
N LEU A 179 -0.85 -0.38 12.16
CA LEU A 179 0.52 -0.65 11.69
C LEU A 179 1.54 -0.67 12.84
N ASN A 180 1.17 -0.15 13.99
CA ASN A 180 1.99 -0.07 15.20
C ASN A 180 2.20 -1.42 15.93
N ILE A 181 1.74 -2.54 15.38
CA ILE A 181 2.09 -3.85 15.92
C ILE A 181 3.61 -4.03 15.73
N GLY A 182 4.37 -3.68 16.76
CA GLY A 182 5.83 -3.70 16.77
C GLY A 182 6.54 -2.33 16.68
N LEU A 183 5.83 -1.24 16.35
CA LEU A 183 6.41 0.11 16.33
C LEU A 183 6.13 0.92 17.62
N THR A 184 5.23 0.47 18.48
CA THR A 184 4.71 1.25 19.64
C THR A 184 5.68 1.39 20.79
N SER A 185 6.75 0.60 20.84
CA SER A 185 7.80 0.75 21.86
C SER A 185 8.90 1.76 21.48
N ILE A 186 8.74 2.43 20.33
CA ILE A 186 9.84 3.15 19.73
C ILE A 186 9.70 4.65 19.98
N LYS A 187 10.72 5.21 20.61
CA LYS A 187 10.91 6.65 20.81
C LYS A 187 11.26 7.40 19.50
N VAL A 188 11.11 6.76 18.34
CA VAL A 188 11.39 7.37 17.04
C VAL A 188 10.13 8.08 16.55
N ASP A 189 10.31 9.34 16.14
CA ASP A 189 9.23 10.13 15.55
C ASP A 189 8.81 9.50 14.20
N PRO A 190 7.52 9.19 13.96
CA PRO A 190 7.05 8.66 12.69
C PRO A 190 7.42 9.51 11.47
N LYS A 191 7.69 10.81 11.65
CA LYS A 191 8.16 11.70 10.57
C LYS A 191 9.55 11.29 10.04
N ASP A 192 10.38 10.63 10.85
CA ASP A 192 11.71 10.20 10.49
C ASP A 192 11.72 8.88 9.69
N ILE A 193 10.56 8.22 9.56
CA ILE A 193 10.41 6.99 8.78
C ILE A 193 9.52 7.27 7.57
N MET A 194 10.01 6.87 6.41
CA MET A 194 9.30 6.98 5.14
C MET A 194 8.98 5.61 4.56
N ALA A 195 7.83 5.47 3.95
CA ALA A 195 7.52 4.38 3.03
C ALA A 195 8.00 4.79 1.63
N LEU A 196 8.92 4.03 1.08
CA LEU A 196 9.47 4.20 -0.27
C LEU A 196 9.03 3.01 -1.12
N GLY A 197 8.35 3.27 -2.23
CA GLY A 197 7.83 2.17 -3.02
C GLY A 197 7.30 2.56 -4.39
N ASN A 198 6.67 1.58 -5.02
CA ASN A 198 6.06 1.75 -6.32
C ASN A 198 4.76 0.97 -6.46
N LEU A 199 3.91 1.45 -7.35
CA LEU A 199 2.69 0.83 -7.82
C LEU A 199 2.85 0.51 -9.30
N ASN A 200 2.54 -0.72 -9.69
CA ASN A 200 2.57 -1.18 -11.07
C ASN A 200 1.20 -1.68 -11.50
N PHE A 201 0.80 -1.29 -12.69
CA PHE A 201 -0.42 -1.76 -13.32
C PHE A 201 -0.03 -2.78 -14.40
N GLU A 202 -0.36 -4.03 -14.17
CA GLU A 202 -0.08 -5.13 -15.07
C GLU A 202 -1.39 -5.76 -15.54
N LYS A 203 -1.35 -6.57 -16.59
CA LYS A 203 -2.55 -7.24 -17.08
C LYS A 203 -3.12 -8.16 -15.99
N GLY A 204 -4.35 -7.85 -15.53
CA GLY A 204 -5.05 -8.62 -14.51
C GLY A 204 -4.52 -8.45 -13.08
N LYS A 205 -3.60 -7.47 -12.84
CA LYS A 205 -3.05 -7.30 -11.50
C LYS A 205 -2.58 -5.86 -11.26
N ILE A 206 -2.79 -5.37 -10.03
CA ILE A 206 -2.17 -4.16 -9.51
C ILE A 206 -1.19 -4.60 -8.42
N ALA A 207 0.07 -4.22 -8.54
CA ALA A 207 1.12 -4.59 -7.59
C ALA A 207 1.66 -3.36 -6.86
N LEU A 208 1.55 -3.34 -5.54
CA LEU A 208 2.16 -2.35 -4.65
C LEU A 208 3.36 -3.00 -3.95
N GLN A 209 4.51 -2.36 -4.07
CA GLN A 209 5.73 -2.77 -3.36
C GLN A 209 6.28 -1.57 -2.60
N PHE A 210 6.74 -1.79 -1.37
CA PHE A 210 7.39 -0.75 -0.59
C PHE A 210 8.37 -1.32 0.42
N GLU A 211 9.27 -0.47 0.87
CA GLU A 211 10.20 -0.69 1.97
C GLU A 211 10.20 0.54 2.89
N TYR A 212 10.59 0.36 4.13
CA TYR A 212 10.84 1.51 5.00
C TYR A 212 12.22 2.09 4.73
N TYR A 213 12.27 3.42 4.75
CA TYR A 213 13.47 4.21 4.54
C TYR A 213 13.62 5.27 5.65
N THR A 214 14.82 5.44 6.15
CA THR A 214 15.13 6.49 7.13
C THR A 214 16.60 6.87 7.06
N GLU A 215 16.91 8.10 7.40
CA GLU A 215 18.28 8.59 7.64
C GLU A 215 18.59 8.74 9.14
N ASN A 216 17.57 8.64 10.00
CA ASN A 216 17.72 8.70 11.45
C ASN A 216 18.35 7.40 11.97
N GLU A 217 19.44 7.48 12.73
CA GLU A 217 20.21 6.32 13.21
C GLU A 217 19.42 5.45 14.21
N GLU A 218 18.59 6.06 15.06
CA GLU A 218 17.74 5.30 15.99
C GLU A 218 16.67 4.53 15.22
N ALA A 219 16.06 5.16 14.21
CA ALA A 219 15.10 4.50 13.33
C ALA A 219 15.76 3.38 12.50
N LYS A 220 17.00 3.56 12.01
CA LYS A 220 17.77 2.50 11.35
C LYS A 220 18.00 1.30 12.27
N ALA A 221 18.42 1.57 13.51
CA ALA A 221 18.64 0.50 14.51
C ALA A 221 17.35 -0.29 14.76
N MET A 222 16.23 0.40 14.83
CA MET A 222 14.90 -0.21 14.97
C MET A 222 14.53 -1.06 13.77
N LEU A 223 14.62 -0.52 12.56
CA LEU A 223 14.29 -1.28 11.33
C LEU A 223 15.15 -2.54 11.23
N LYS A 224 16.42 -2.50 11.65
CA LYS A 224 17.29 -3.68 11.73
C LYS A 224 16.78 -4.72 12.75
N LYS A 225 16.22 -4.30 13.90
CA LYS A 225 15.59 -5.25 14.84
C LYS A 225 14.35 -5.89 14.21
N GLN A 226 13.51 -5.12 13.54
CA GLN A 226 12.35 -5.65 12.82
C GLN A 226 12.76 -6.61 11.70
N GLU A 227 13.82 -6.30 10.97
CA GLU A 227 14.36 -7.18 9.94
C GLU A 227 14.80 -8.53 10.51
N LYS A 228 15.42 -8.57 11.70
CA LYS A 228 15.79 -9.82 12.39
C LYS A 228 14.57 -10.65 12.81
N ALA A 229 13.46 -9.99 13.15
CA ALA A 229 12.21 -10.65 13.51
C ALA A 229 11.46 -11.24 12.31
N THR A 230 11.93 -10.99 11.09
CA THR A 230 11.35 -11.52 9.85
C THR A 230 12.31 -12.44 9.11
N THR A 231 11.76 -13.31 8.26
CA THR A 231 12.52 -14.14 7.31
C THR A 231 12.06 -13.85 5.89
N LYS A 232 12.86 -14.25 4.91
CA LYS A 232 12.43 -14.22 3.51
C LYS A 232 11.46 -15.35 3.23
N LEU A 233 10.38 -15.04 2.50
CA LEU A 233 9.34 -15.99 2.13
C LEU A 233 9.91 -17.13 1.26
N ASN A 234 9.61 -18.37 1.62
CA ASN A 234 10.07 -19.57 0.93
C ASN A 234 9.01 -20.20 0.01
N THR A 235 7.75 -19.73 0.11
CA THR A 235 6.61 -20.16 -0.73
C THR A 235 6.19 -21.64 -0.56
N THR A 236 6.58 -22.30 0.50
CA THR A 236 6.34 -23.74 0.75
C THR A 236 4.84 -24.08 0.77
N PHE A 237 4.01 -23.20 1.33
CA PHE A 237 2.59 -23.46 1.55
C PHE A 237 1.68 -23.14 0.38
N LEU A 238 2.16 -22.46 -0.67
CA LEU A 238 1.32 -22.01 -1.80
C LEU A 238 0.53 -23.15 -2.45
N LYS A 239 1.08 -24.36 -2.45
CA LYS A 239 0.45 -25.56 -3.00
C LYS A 239 -0.83 -25.99 -2.28
N TYR A 240 -1.04 -25.54 -1.05
CA TYR A 240 -2.22 -25.90 -0.24
C TYR A 240 -3.38 -24.93 -0.39
N PHE A 241 -3.17 -23.78 -1.02
CA PHE A 241 -4.21 -22.77 -1.23
C PHE A 241 -4.72 -22.82 -2.67
N PRO A 242 -6.00 -23.12 -2.88
CA PRO A 242 -6.60 -23.13 -4.23
C PRO A 242 -6.44 -21.79 -4.97
N VAL A 243 -6.41 -21.79 -6.28
CA VAL A 243 -6.41 -20.55 -7.10
C VAL A 243 -7.63 -19.68 -6.84
N SER A 244 -8.73 -20.25 -6.34
CA SER A 244 -9.95 -19.56 -5.93
C SER A 244 -9.87 -18.93 -4.54
N THR A 245 -8.70 -18.94 -3.88
CA THR A 245 -8.51 -18.25 -2.61
C THR A 245 -8.79 -16.77 -2.78
N ILE A 246 -9.72 -16.23 -1.99
CA ILE A 246 -10.22 -14.84 -2.10
C ILE A 246 -9.18 -13.83 -1.64
N ALA A 247 -8.56 -14.11 -0.49
CA ALA A 247 -7.46 -13.30 0.02
C ALA A 247 -6.38 -14.23 0.58
N PHE A 248 -5.14 -13.90 0.32
CA PHE A 248 -3.99 -14.66 0.80
C PHE A 248 -2.93 -13.73 1.37
N MET A 249 -2.41 -14.08 2.53
CA MET A 249 -1.34 -13.38 3.22
C MET A 249 -0.23 -14.37 3.55
N ASN A 250 1.02 -13.95 3.35
CA ASN A 250 2.19 -14.70 3.76
C ASN A 250 3.19 -13.78 4.46
N ILE A 251 3.68 -14.18 5.63
CA ILE A 251 4.63 -13.44 6.45
C ILE A 251 5.78 -14.39 6.78
N GLY A 252 7.01 -13.95 6.56
CA GLY A 252 8.19 -14.66 7.05
C GLY A 252 8.48 -14.24 8.49
N ALA A 253 8.52 -15.17 9.44
CA ALA A 253 8.73 -14.92 10.86
C ALA A 253 9.95 -15.65 11.41
N ASN A 254 10.80 -14.91 12.16
CA ASN A 254 11.72 -15.45 13.14
C ASN A 254 11.07 -15.26 14.51
N GLY A 255 10.43 -16.29 15.01
CA GLY A 255 9.57 -16.16 16.18
C GLY A 255 10.29 -15.79 17.46
N GLU A 256 11.55 -16.21 17.66
CA GLU A 256 12.35 -15.83 18.81
C GLU A 256 12.65 -14.33 18.81
N GLU A 257 13.12 -13.79 17.69
CA GLU A 257 13.39 -12.37 17.54
C GLU A 257 12.11 -11.54 17.55
N LEU A 258 11.00 -12.09 17.00
CA LEU A 258 9.68 -11.45 17.08
C LEU A 258 9.20 -11.34 18.52
N TYR A 259 9.36 -12.39 19.34
CA TYR A 259 9.03 -12.34 20.77
C TYR A 259 9.87 -11.29 21.50
N ASN A 260 11.19 -11.25 21.26
CA ASN A 260 12.08 -10.27 21.83
C ASN A 260 11.66 -8.84 21.48
N LEU A 261 11.28 -8.60 20.22
CA LEU A 261 10.77 -7.30 19.76
C LEU A 261 9.46 -6.93 20.45
N LEU A 262 8.51 -7.87 20.57
CA LEU A 262 7.23 -7.66 21.24
C LEU A 262 7.38 -7.38 22.74
N GLN A 263 8.40 -7.97 23.40
CA GLN A 263 8.69 -7.68 24.80
C GLN A 263 9.12 -6.21 25.03
N GLU A 264 9.54 -5.48 24.01
CA GLU A 264 9.80 -4.04 24.12
C GLU A 264 8.48 -3.23 24.20
N ASN A 265 7.34 -3.83 23.82
CA ASN A 265 6.02 -3.20 23.86
C ASN A 265 5.35 -3.37 25.22
N GLU A 266 4.95 -2.28 25.87
CA GLU A 266 4.33 -2.28 27.20
C GLU A 266 2.95 -2.97 27.20
N GLU A 267 2.13 -2.77 26.19
CA GLU A 267 0.81 -3.41 26.08
C GLU A 267 0.96 -4.94 25.95
N PHE A 268 1.94 -5.39 25.18
CA PHE A 268 2.23 -6.82 25.05
C PHE A 268 2.70 -7.40 26.39
N ARG A 269 3.64 -6.74 27.09
CA ARG A 269 4.08 -7.19 28.43
C ARG A 269 2.94 -7.26 29.42
N ASN A 270 2.05 -6.28 29.40
CA ASN A 270 0.88 -6.25 30.30
C ASN A 270 -0.16 -7.31 29.96
N THR A 271 -0.26 -7.73 28.69
CA THR A 271 -1.18 -8.79 28.25
C THR A 271 -0.65 -10.18 28.60
N VAL A 272 0.66 -10.39 28.48
CA VAL A 272 1.31 -11.66 28.80
C VAL A 272 1.62 -11.67 30.31
N SER A 273 0.77 -12.32 31.10
CA SER A 273 1.04 -12.47 32.55
C SER A 273 2.40 -13.16 32.78
N ILE A 274 3.10 -12.77 33.83
CA ILE A 274 4.42 -13.34 34.23
C ILE A 274 4.37 -14.87 34.30
N SER A 275 3.27 -15.44 34.77
CA SER A 275 3.09 -16.90 34.88
C SER A 275 2.96 -17.64 33.54
N LYS A 276 2.80 -16.92 32.41
CA LYS A 276 2.63 -17.49 31.05
C LYS A 276 3.75 -17.07 30.10
N ALA A 277 4.71 -16.28 30.57
CA ALA A 277 5.75 -15.71 29.71
C ALA A 277 6.60 -16.78 29.02
N GLU A 278 6.90 -17.89 29.73
CA GLU A 278 7.71 -18.98 29.17
C GLU A 278 6.96 -19.81 28.13
N GLU A 279 5.66 -20.10 28.34
CA GLU A 279 4.83 -20.81 27.37
C GLU A 279 4.62 -19.96 26.10
N VAL A 280 4.36 -18.66 26.24
CA VAL A 280 4.22 -17.73 25.12
C VAL A 280 5.54 -17.60 24.38
N LYS A 281 6.66 -17.48 25.08
CA LYS A 281 8.00 -17.46 24.50
C LYS A 281 8.28 -18.74 23.70
N ALA A 282 7.99 -19.90 24.27
CA ALA A 282 8.18 -21.19 23.62
C ALA A 282 7.32 -21.32 22.35
N LEU A 283 6.08 -20.82 22.38
CA LEU A 283 5.21 -20.76 21.21
C LEU A 283 5.81 -19.89 20.11
N PHE A 284 6.20 -18.66 20.43
CA PHE A 284 6.86 -17.78 19.45
C PHE A 284 8.14 -18.40 18.93
N ALA A 285 9.03 -18.90 19.78
CA ALA A 285 10.29 -19.51 19.39
C ALA A 285 10.14 -20.76 18.50
N SER A 286 8.95 -21.37 18.46
CA SER A 286 8.65 -22.48 17.55
C SER A 286 8.53 -22.05 16.10
N PHE A 287 8.09 -20.82 15.81
CA PHE A 287 7.96 -20.29 14.44
C PHE A 287 9.32 -19.97 13.84
N ASN A 288 9.57 -20.43 12.63
CA ASN A 288 10.82 -20.15 11.91
C ASN A 288 10.64 -20.32 10.40
N GLY A 289 10.03 -19.34 9.77
CA GLY A 289 9.76 -19.36 8.33
C GLY A 289 8.41 -18.75 7.98
N ASP A 290 7.75 -19.31 6.98
CA ASP A 290 6.49 -18.77 6.46
C ASP A 290 5.32 -19.01 7.42
N ILE A 291 4.49 -18.00 7.60
CA ILE A 291 3.14 -18.06 8.17
C ILE A 291 2.18 -17.62 7.07
N SER A 292 1.38 -18.53 6.57
CA SER A 292 0.46 -18.30 5.45
C SER A 292 -0.98 -18.42 5.92
N VAL A 293 -1.83 -17.47 5.53
CA VAL A 293 -3.26 -17.46 5.83
C VAL A 293 -4.04 -17.22 4.55
N GLY A 294 -5.01 -18.06 4.25
CA GLY A 294 -5.92 -17.90 3.12
C GLY A 294 -7.38 -17.84 3.55
N LEU A 295 -8.12 -16.86 3.02
CA LEU A 295 -9.55 -16.79 3.07
C LEU A 295 -10.10 -17.55 1.85
N ILE A 296 -10.74 -18.69 2.11
CA ILE A 296 -11.10 -19.66 1.04
C ILE A 296 -12.50 -19.42 0.52
N ASN A 297 -13.42 -19.06 1.40
CA ASN A 297 -14.83 -18.92 1.04
C ASN A 297 -15.51 -17.86 1.91
N ILE A 298 -16.42 -17.09 1.29
CA ILE A 298 -17.34 -16.18 1.97
C ILE A 298 -18.74 -16.59 1.53
N THR A 299 -19.49 -17.23 2.44
CA THR A 299 -20.88 -17.60 2.19
C THR A 299 -21.80 -16.73 3.04
N MET A 300 -22.80 -16.08 2.43
CA MET A 300 -23.76 -15.24 3.18
C MET A 300 -24.40 -16.04 4.33
N GLY A 301 -24.37 -15.45 5.53
CA GLY A 301 -24.95 -16.08 6.74
C GLY A 301 -24.09 -17.15 7.39
N LYS A 302 -22.84 -17.35 6.95
CA LYS A 302 -21.84 -18.20 7.61
C LYS A 302 -20.56 -17.42 7.86
N ASP A 303 -19.79 -17.86 8.85
CA ASP A 303 -18.46 -17.32 9.06
C ASP A 303 -17.56 -17.59 7.84
N PRO A 304 -16.73 -16.62 7.43
CA PRO A 304 -15.77 -16.82 6.35
C PRO A 304 -14.82 -18.00 6.66
N ALA A 305 -14.68 -18.93 5.71
CA ALA A 305 -13.80 -20.08 5.87
C ALA A 305 -12.34 -19.67 5.60
N PHE A 306 -11.47 -19.94 6.54
CA PHE A 306 -10.03 -19.72 6.40
C PHE A 306 -9.21 -20.98 6.66
N VAL A 307 -8.00 -21.00 6.12
CA VAL A 307 -6.96 -21.96 6.48
C VAL A 307 -5.63 -21.22 6.67
N ALA A 308 -4.88 -21.65 7.67
CA ALA A 308 -3.55 -21.13 7.96
C ALA A 308 -2.54 -22.27 8.06
N TYR A 309 -1.31 -22.01 7.64
CA TYR A 309 -0.15 -22.88 7.82
C TYR A 309 1.03 -22.07 8.34
N ALA A 310 1.88 -22.70 9.12
CA ALA A 310 3.10 -22.07 9.60
C ALA A 310 4.27 -23.06 9.67
N ASP A 311 5.45 -22.61 9.24
CA ASP A 311 6.71 -23.31 9.46
C ASP A 311 7.05 -23.27 10.94
N VAL A 312 7.19 -24.44 11.54
CA VAL A 312 7.54 -24.57 12.96
C VAL A 312 8.58 -25.66 13.19
N LYS A 313 9.39 -25.49 14.21
CA LYS A 313 10.44 -26.45 14.59
C LYS A 313 9.85 -27.78 15.06
N ASN A 314 8.73 -27.74 15.77
CA ASN A 314 8.03 -28.92 16.31
C ASN A 314 6.64 -28.55 16.85
N GLY A 315 5.85 -29.56 17.24
CA GLY A 315 4.53 -29.41 17.81
C GLY A 315 4.46 -29.22 19.34
N ASN A 316 5.60 -29.15 20.03
CA ASN A 316 5.64 -29.15 21.50
C ASN A 316 4.88 -27.96 22.13
N ALA A 317 4.90 -26.81 21.45
CA ALA A 317 4.19 -25.62 21.93
C ALA A 317 2.66 -25.82 21.94
N LEU A 318 2.10 -26.56 20.97
CA LEU A 318 0.66 -26.89 20.96
C LEU A 318 0.30 -27.86 22.07
N LYS A 319 1.15 -28.85 22.31
CA LYS A 319 0.96 -29.79 23.43
C LYS A 319 1.02 -29.06 24.77
N ALA A 320 1.99 -28.19 24.96
CA ALA A 320 2.10 -27.38 26.18
C ALA A 320 0.87 -26.47 26.38
N LEU A 321 0.35 -25.86 25.29
CA LEU A 321 -0.87 -25.06 25.32
C LEU A 321 -2.08 -25.89 25.77
N TYR A 322 -2.23 -27.12 25.27
CA TYR A 322 -3.31 -28.01 25.63
C TYR A 322 -3.18 -28.50 27.10
N ASP A 323 -1.99 -28.93 27.51
CA ASP A 323 -1.73 -29.39 28.85
C ASP A 323 -2.01 -28.30 29.91
N ASN A 324 -1.75 -27.05 29.57
CA ASN A 324 -1.97 -25.86 30.39
C ASN A 324 -3.28 -25.10 30.07
N LYS A 325 -4.25 -25.70 29.37
CA LYS A 325 -5.46 -25.00 28.90
C LYS A 325 -6.28 -24.35 30.04
N LYS A 326 -6.23 -24.89 31.25
CA LYS A 326 -6.87 -24.28 32.43
C LYS A 326 -6.32 -22.88 32.75
N ALA A 327 -5.06 -22.63 32.42
CA ALA A 327 -4.43 -21.33 32.61
C ALA A 327 -4.80 -20.30 31.52
N LEU A 328 -5.47 -20.71 30.45
CA LEU A 328 -5.86 -19.79 29.33
C LEU A 328 -7.07 -18.92 29.66
N ASN A 329 -7.70 -19.09 30.85
CA ASN A 329 -8.90 -18.35 31.25
C ASN A 329 -10.02 -18.41 30.19
N LEU A 330 -10.28 -19.60 29.63
CA LEU A 330 -11.33 -19.82 28.65
C LEU A 330 -12.69 -19.42 29.24
N LYS A 331 -13.53 -18.77 28.44
CA LYS A 331 -14.87 -18.34 28.88
C LYS A 331 -15.81 -19.54 29.01
N ARG A 332 -16.92 -19.34 29.70
CA ARG A 332 -17.96 -20.37 29.83
C ARG A 332 -18.46 -20.82 28.44
N GLY A 333 -18.30 -22.10 28.14
CA GLY A 333 -18.67 -22.69 26.84
C GLY A 333 -17.52 -22.70 25.82
N GLU A 334 -16.31 -22.31 26.22
CA GLU A 334 -15.08 -22.47 25.45
C GLU A 334 -14.26 -23.65 26.02
N ASP A 335 -13.68 -24.46 25.15
CA ASP A 335 -12.78 -25.56 25.52
C ASP A 335 -11.82 -25.89 24.40
N ILE A 336 -10.67 -26.47 24.75
CA ILE A 336 -9.75 -27.09 23.81
C ILE A 336 -9.84 -28.61 24.04
N VAL A 337 -10.20 -29.31 22.97
CA VAL A 337 -10.40 -30.77 22.99
C VAL A 337 -9.33 -31.41 22.11
N LEU A 338 -8.70 -32.46 22.62
CA LEU A 338 -7.78 -33.31 21.85
C LEU A 338 -8.60 -34.19 20.90
N LEU A 339 -8.24 -34.19 19.62
CA LEU A 339 -8.86 -35.01 18.58
C LEU A 339 -8.02 -36.27 18.29
N SER A 340 -6.71 -36.06 18.12
CA SER A 340 -5.72 -37.12 17.92
C SER A 340 -4.33 -36.60 18.37
N ASP A 341 -3.27 -37.38 18.20
CA ASP A 341 -1.91 -36.95 18.54
C ASP A 341 -1.56 -35.65 17.82
N ASN A 342 -1.32 -34.59 18.60
CA ASN A 342 -1.00 -33.21 18.13
C ASN A 342 -2.10 -32.51 17.29
N GLU A 343 -3.35 -32.98 17.35
CA GLU A 343 -4.48 -32.36 16.68
C GLU A 343 -5.57 -31.99 17.71
N TYR A 344 -6.05 -30.77 17.63
CA TYR A 344 -6.93 -30.17 18.63
C TYR A 344 -8.07 -29.43 17.95
N VAL A 345 -9.15 -29.23 18.69
CA VAL A 345 -10.21 -28.29 18.34
C VAL A 345 -10.47 -27.35 19.50
N TYR A 346 -10.36 -26.04 19.24
CA TYR A 346 -10.94 -25.02 20.11
C TYR A 346 -12.42 -24.89 19.77
N LYS A 347 -13.26 -25.13 20.76
CA LYS A 347 -14.72 -25.02 20.66
C LYS A 347 -15.19 -23.74 21.32
N SER A 348 -16.03 -22.98 20.65
CA SER A 348 -16.72 -21.83 21.23
C SER A 348 -18.15 -21.74 20.71
N ARG A 349 -18.94 -20.81 21.27
CA ARG A 349 -20.30 -20.56 20.75
C ARG A 349 -20.32 -19.92 19.36
N ALA A 350 -19.26 -19.17 19.03
CA ALA A 350 -19.15 -18.46 17.77
C ALA A 350 -18.66 -19.40 16.65
N MET A 351 -17.54 -20.09 16.89
CA MET A 351 -16.91 -20.96 15.89
C MET A 351 -16.08 -22.05 16.53
N ASN A 352 -15.82 -23.11 15.80
CA ASN A 352 -14.79 -24.09 16.14
C ASN A 352 -13.54 -23.78 15.32
N ILE A 353 -12.35 -23.93 15.92
CA ILE A 353 -11.06 -23.82 15.23
C ILE A 353 -10.33 -25.15 15.40
N PHE A 354 -10.15 -25.87 14.31
CA PHE A 354 -9.31 -27.06 14.22
C PHE A 354 -7.88 -26.61 14.03
N PHE A 355 -6.96 -27.09 14.85
CA PHE A 355 -5.56 -26.76 14.74
C PHE A 355 -4.67 -27.92 15.18
N GLY A 356 -3.46 -27.96 14.68
CA GLY A 356 -2.58 -29.06 14.98
C GLY A 356 -1.20 -28.90 14.38
N PHE A 357 -0.40 -29.98 14.54
CA PHE A 357 0.93 -30.11 13.98
C PHE A 357 1.01 -31.42 13.18
N LYS A 358 1.39 -31.31 11.93
CA LYS A 358 1.53 -32.43 11.01
C LYS A 358 2.62 -32.11 9.97
N ASP A 359 3.47 -33.07 9.63
CA ASP A 359 4.51 -32.93 8.60
C ASP A 359 5.41 -31.70 8.77
N ASN A 360 5.88 -31.45 10.00
CA ASN A 360 6.67 -30.28 10.40
C ASN A 360 6.03 -28.92 10.18
N GLN A 361 4.71 -28.86 10.10
CA GLN A 361 3.96 -27.62 9.96
C GLN A 361 2.81 -27.55 10.95
N MET A 362 2.58 -26.37 11.48
CA MET A 362 1.33 -26.07 12.18
C MET A 362 0.26 -25.70 11.15
N TYR A 363 -0.98 -25.97 11.50
CA TYR A 363 -2.15 -25.53 10.73
C TYR A 363 -3.28 -25.07 11.64
N ALA A 364 -4.16 -24.24 11.10
CA ALA A 364 -5.43 -23.88 11.73
C ALA A 364 -6.50 -23.61 10.68
N THR A 365 -7.75 -24.00 10.96
CA THR A 365 -8.91 -23.69 10.11
C THR A 365 -10.19 -23.70 10.95
N ASN A 366 -11.19 -22.91 10.54
CA ASN A 366 -12.52 -22.94 11.13
C ASN A 366 -13.51 -23.80 10.35
N ASP A 367 -13.09 -24.47 9.30
CA ASP A 367 -13.92 -25.27 8.42
C ASP A 367 -13.55 -26.78 8.50
N GLU A 368 -14.53 -27.65 8.75
CA GLU A 368 -14.31 -29.09 8.91
C GLU A 368 -13.88 -29.78 7.61
N LEU A 369 -14.32 -29.28 6.45
CA LEU A 369 -13.90 -29.85 5.15
C LEU A 369 -12.45 -29.50 4.86
N LEU A 370 -12.04 -28.26 5.14
CA LEU A 370 -10.65 -27.85 5.04
C LEU A 370 -9.78 -28.64 6.02
N TYR A 371 -10.23 -28.87 7.25
CA TYR A 371 -9.52 -29.71 8.23
C TYR A 371 -9.25 -31.13 7.71
N LYS A 372 -10.26 -31.80 7.10
CA LYS A 372 -10.11 -33.13 6.51
C LYS A 372 -9.13 -33.17 5.33
N ASN A 373 -8.82 -32.03 4.75
CA ASN A 373 -7.92 -31.87 3.61
C ASN A 373 -6.57 -31.23 3.97
N ILE A 374 -6.27 -31.02 5.26
CA ILE A 374 -5.00 -30.45 5.73
C ILE A 374 -3.83 -31.25 5.17
N GLY A 375 -2.84 -30.53 4.62
CA GLY A 375 -1.63 -31.10 4.04
C GLY A 375 -1.79 -31.67 2.62
N LYS A 376 -3.01 -31.66 2.06
CA LYS A 376 -3.22 -32.07 0.65
C LYS A 376 -3.05 -30.87 -0.26
N ALA A 377 -2.26 -31.05 -1.31
CA ALA A 377 -2.11 -30.03 -2.35
C ALA A 377 -3.45 -29.84 -3.09
N ALA A 378 -3.75 -28.59 -3.45
CA ALA A 378 -4.87 -28.30 -4.34
C ALA A 378 -4.52 -28.65 -5.79
N ASP A 379 -5.50 -29.11 -6.58
CA ASP A 379 -5.31 -29.47 -7.99
C ASP A 379 -4.75 -28.28 -8.81
N LYS A 380 -5.28 -27.08 -8.55
CA LYS A 380 -4.73 -25.80 -9.01
C LYS A 380 -4.58 -24.90 -7.80
N SER A 381 -3.38 -24.42 -7.58
CA SER A 381 -3.00 -23.70 -6.36
C SER A 381 -2.49 -22.30 -6.67
N ILE A 382 -2.34 -21.48 -5.64
CA ILE A 382 -1.71 -20.15 -5.73
C ILE A 382 -0.31 -20.27 -6.38
N LYS A 383 0.40 -21.38 -6.19
CA LYS A 383 1.71 -21.63 -6.82
C LYS A 383 1.65 -21.52 -8.35
N ASP A 384 0.51 -21.79 -8.96
CA ASP A 384 0.31 -21.79 -10.40
C ASP A 384 -0.10 -20.43 -10.97
N THR A 385 -0.21 -19.40 -10.10
CA THR A 385 -0.59 -18.04 -10.50
C THR A 385 0.61 -17.21 -10.92
N SER A 386 0.36 -16.17 -11.72
CA SER A 386 1.40 -15.24 -12.17
C SER A 386 2.06 -14.46 -11.03
N TYR A 387 1.36 -14.23 -9.94
CA TYR A 387 1.87 -13.47 -8.79
C TYR A 387 2.63 -14.32 -7.76
N ALA A 388 2.65 -15.65 -7.90
CA ALA A 388 3.38 -16.50 -6.97
C ALA A 388 4.89 -16.17 -6.92
N SER A 389 5.49 -15.81 -8.07
CA SER A 389 6.89 -15.42 -8.16
C SER A 389 7.21 -14.11 -7.46
N ASP A 390 6.22 -13.22 -7.30
CA ASP A 390 6.40 -11.89 -6.68
C ASP A 390 6.68 -11.97 -5.18
N MET A 391 6.35 -13.10 -4.55
CA MET A 391 6.59 -13.36 -3.13
C MET A 391 8.06 -13.61 -2.82
N LYS A 392 8.81 -14.16 -3.79
CA LYS A 392 10.19 -14.58 -3.56
C LYS A 392 11.07 -13.41 -3.11
N GLY A 393 11.77 -13.60 -2.01
CA GLY A 393 12.67 -12.58 -1.43
C GLY A 393 11.99 -11.46 -0.68
N LYS A 394 10.66 -11.46 -0.56
CA LYS A 394 9.90 -10.56 0.30
C LYS A 394 9.86 -11.11 1.74
N ASN A 395 9.48 -10.26 2.69
CA ASN A 395 9.23 -10.67 4.09
C ASN A 395 7.72 -10.74 4.38
N PHE A 396 6.94 -10.06 3.55
CA PHE A 396 5.48 -10.00 3.63
C PHE A 396 4.91 -9.98 2.21
N PHE A 397 3.78 -10.68 2.04
CA PHE A 397 3.00 -10.66 0.81
C PHE A 397 1.51 -10.72 1.15
N PHE A 398 0.72 -9.94 0.43
CA PHE A 398 -0.74 -9.97 0.52
C PHE A 398 -1.35 -9.81 -0.87
N VAL A 399 -2.38 -10.58 -1.15
CA VAL A 399 -3.14 -10.50 -2.40
C VAL A 399 -4.62 -10.66 -2.14
N ILE A 400 -5.44 -9.91 -2.88
CA ILE A 400 -6.89 -10.10 -3.01
C ILE A 400 -7.15 -10.53 -4.45
N ASN A 401 -7.84 -11.65 -4.60
CA ASN A 401 -8.23 -12.20 -5.88
C ASN A 401 -9.64 -11.72 -6.23
N MET A 402 -9.73 -10.71 -7.09
CA MET A 402 -11.01 -10.10 -7.49
C MET A 402 -11.86 -11.05 -8.34
N ASP A 403 -11.24 -12.03 -9.02
CA ASP A 403 -11.97 -13.03 -9.82
C ASP A 403 -12.67 -14.08 -8.95
N ALA A 404 -12.33 -14.15 -7.65
CA ALA A 404 -12.89 -15.09 -6.69
C ALA A 404 -14.04 -14.49 -5.83
N ILE A 405 -14.31 -13.18 -5.98
CA ILE A 405 -15.39 -12.45 -5.31
C ILE A 405 -16.61 -12.36 -6.22
#